data_5798d56166575baa216646f039df4b26
#
_entry.id   5798d56166575baa216646f039df4b26
#
_cell.length_a   1.000
_cell.length_b   1.000
_cell.length_c   1.000
_cell.angle_alpha   90.00
_cell.angle_beta   90.00
_cell.angle_gamma   90.00
#
_symmetry.space_group_name_H-M   'P 1'
#
loop_
_entity.id
_entity.type
_entity.pdbx_description
1 polymer ?
#
loop_
_entity_poly.entity_id
_entity_poly.type
_entity_poly.pdbx_seq_one_letter_code
_entity_poly.pdbx_strand_id
1 'polypeptide(L)'
;MNIFTERLSIRPLSEKDAQFIFELLNTERWIRYIGNRNIHSEADALAYIRKINENQNTTYYTVTLRETNAPAGLVTLIKRDYLDFRDIGFAFLPAYAGKGYAYEAAKAVLDKQAENAETLLAVTLPDNTASIKLIEKLGLKFERVIERDKESLWLYSTSPLT
;
A
#
# COMPACT_ATOMS: atom_id res chain seq x y z
N MET A 1 7.11 7.60 12.79
CA MET A 1 6.84 8.94 12.24
C MET A 1 5.40 9.00 11.79
N ASN A 2 4.68 10.07 12.16
CA ASN A 2 3.28 10.24 11.79
C ASN A 2 3.14 11.33 10.73
N ILE A 3 2.25 11.10 9.78
CA ILE A 3 1.92 12.05 8.72
C ILE A 3 0.45 12.41 8.89
N PHE A 4 0.14 13.70 8.84
CA PHE A 4 -1.24 14.16 8.94
C PHE A 4 -1.63 14.89 7.66
N THR A 5 -2.83 14.58 7.17
CA THR A 5 -3.45 15.28 6.05
C THR A 5 -4.73 15.95 6.55
N GLU A 6 -5.50 16.55 5.66
CA GLU A 6 -6.75 17.19 6.03
C GLU A 6 -7.70 16.22 6.76
N ARG A 7 -7.85 15.00 6.23
CA ARG A 7 -8.82 14.04 6.76
C ARG A 7 -8.20 12.82 7.44
N LEU A 8 -6.89 12.61 7.29
CA LEU A 8 -6.25 11.34 7.64
C LEU A 8 -5.08 11.52 8.59
N SER A 9 -4.84 10.49 9.38
CA SER A 9 -3.62 10.29 10.15
C SER A 9 -2.96 9.02 9.64
N ILE A 10 -1.68 9.09 9.32
CA ILE A 10 -0.92 8.00 8.73
C ILE A 10 0.22 7.68 9.70
N ARG A 11 0.22 6.48 10.23
CA ARG A 11 1.18 6.05 11.25
C ARG A 11 1.71 4.66 10.98
N PRO A 12 2.86 4.30 11.55
CA PRO A 12 3.37 2.93 11.39
C PRO A 12 2.36 1.89 11.87
N LEU A 13 2.30 0.77 11.14
CA LEU A 13 1.49 -0.39 11.51
C LEU A 13 1.94 -0.89 12.88
N SER A 14 1.00 -1.16 13.78
CA SER A 14 1.29 -1.66 15.11
C SER A 14 0.43 -2.87 15.44
N GLU A 15 0.79 -3.56 16.53
CA GLU A 15 0.06 -4.75 16.98
C GLU A 15 -1.40 -4.46 17.35
N LYS A 16 -1.70 -3.20 17.67
CA LYS A 16 -3.08 -2.75 17.93
C LYS A 16 -3.98 -2.88 16.71
N ASP A 17 -3.40 -3.00 15.53
CA ASP A 17 -4.13 -3.05 14.27
C ASP A 17 -4.55 -4.47 13.88
N ALA A 18 -4.39 -5.46 14.76
CA ALA A 18 -4.64 -6.86 14.41
C ALA A 18 -6.05 -7.11 13.89
N GLN A 19 -7.08 -6.53 14.52
CA GLN A 19 -8.46 -6.70 14.06
C GLN A 19 -8.67 -6.07 12.69
N PHE A 20 -8.12 -4.88 12.49
CA PHE A 20 -8.17 -4.19 11.20
C PHE A 20 -7.48 -4.99 10.10
N ILE A 21 -6.28 -5.52 10.38
CA ILE A 21 -5.55 -6.34 9.42
C ILE A 21 -6.33 -7.61 9.09
N PHE A 22 -6.92 -8.27 10.09
CA PHE A 22 -7.76 -9.43 9.87
C PHE A 22 -8.88 -9.10 8.88
N GLU A 23 -9.56 -7.98 9.08
CA GLU A 23 -10.63 -7.55 8.19
C GLU A 23 -10.12 -7.21 6.79
N LEU A 24 -9.07 -6.38 6.68
CA LEU A 24 -8.55 -5.89 5.40
C LEU A 24 -8.01 -7.02 4.52
N LEU A 25 -7.24 -7.94 5.08
CA LEU A 25 -6.59 -8.99 4.32
C LEU A 25 -7.57 -10.08 3.87
N ASN A 26 -8.78 -10.07 4.38
CA ASN A 26 -9.84 -10.98 3.96
C ASN A 26 -10.86 -10.31 3.01
N THR A 27 -10.63 -9.07 2.61
CA THR A 27 -11.49 -8.44 1.60
C THR A 27 -11.28 -9.12 0.25
N GLU A 28 -12.33 -9.11 -0.56
CA GLU A 28 -12.29 -9.67 -1.91
C GLU A 28 -11.18 -9.05 -2.74
N ARG A 29 -11.02 -7.72 -2.68
CA ARG A 29 -10.00 -7.01 -3.45
C ARG A 29 -8.58 -7.39 -3.03
N TRP A 30 -8.33 -7.50 -1.72
CA TRP A 30 -7.01 -7.92 -1.25
C TRP A 30 -6.65 -9.30 -1.77
N ILE A 31 -7.57 -10.25 -1.60
CA ILE A 31 -7.34 -11.65 -2.04
C ILE A 31 -7.11 -11.71 -3.54
N ARG A 32 -7.92 -10.97 -4.31
CA ARG A 32 -7.82 -10.98 -5.78
C ARG A 32 -6.55 -10.31 -6.31
N TYR A 33 -6.20 -9.12 -5.80
CA TYR A 33 -5.16 -8.30 -6.38
C TYR A 33 -3.82 -8.34 -5.65
N ILE A 34 -3.80 -8.75 -4.40
CA ILE A 34 -2.58 -8.81 -3.61
C ILE A 34 -2.22 -10.25 -3.26
N GLY A 35 -3.19 -11.03 -2.84
CA GLY A 35 -3.00 -12.46 -2.59
C GLY A 35 -3.51 -12.91 -1.23
N ASN A 36 -3.81 -14.19 -1.14
CA ASN A 36 -4.27 -14.80 0.10
C ASN A 36 -3.09 -14.95 1.06
N ARG A 37 -3.16 -14.33 2.23
CA ARG A 37 -2.13 -14.41 3.28
C ARG A 37 -2.47 -15.41 4.37
N ASN A 38 -3.59 -16.15 4.20
CA ASN A 38 -4.03 -17.17 5.17
C ASN A 38 -4.25 -16.61 6.57
N ILE A 39 -4.90 -15.45 6.65
CA ILE A 39 -5.23 -14.82 7.93
C ILE A 39 -6.63 -15.26 8.32
N HIS A 40 -6.72 -16.21 9.27
CA HIS A 40 -7.99 -16.82 9.67
C HIS A 40 -8.45 -16.41 11.08
N SER A 41 -7.64 -15.60 11.76
CA SER A 41 -7.93 -15.13 13.12
C SER A 41 -7.18 -13.85 13.42
N GLU A 42 -7.53 -13.18 14.51
CA GLU A 42 -6.74 -12.04 14.98
C GLU A 42 -5.33 -12.46 15.38
N ALA A 43 -5.16 -13.68 15.90
CA ALA A 43 -3.84 -14.20 16.24
C ALA A 43 -2.96 -14.32 14.98
N ASP A 44 -3.53 -14.78 13.87
CA ASP A 44 -2.82 -14.84 12.59
C ASP A 44 -2.45 -13.44 12.13
N ALA A 45 -3.37 -12.47 12.27
CA ALA A 45 -3.12 -11.08 11.91
C ALA A 45 -1.99 -10.49 12.73
N LEU A 46 -1.96 -10.76 14.04
CA LEU A 46 -0.91 -10.29 14.92
C LEU A 46 0.45 -10.86 14.52
N ALA A 47 0.51 -12.15 14.20
CA ALA A 47 1.75 -12.77 13.73
C ALA A 47 2.21 -12.15 12.41
N TYR A 48 1.28 -11.85 11.51
CA TYR A 48 1.57 -11.18 10.24
C TYR A 48 2.16 -9.79 10.49
N ILE A 49 1.56 -8.99 11.38
CA ILE A 49 2.05 -7.66 11.72
C ILE A 49 3.48 -7.72 12.27
N ARG A 50 3.75 -8.66 13.18
CA ARG A 50 5.08 -8.84 13.74
C ARG A 50 6.11 -9.16 12.66
N LYS A 51 5.77 -10.04 11.74
CA LYS A 51 6.63 -10.41 10.63
C LYS A 51 6.93 -9.21 9.73
N ILE A 52 5.91 -8.41 9.41
CA ILE A 52 6.07 -7.20 8.60
C ILE A 52 6.99 -6.21 9.32
N ASN A 53 6.78 -5.97 10.61
CA ASN A 53 7.54 -4.97 11.37
C ASN A 53 8.99 -5.39 11.63
N GLU A 54 9.28 -6.69 11.59
CA GLU A 54 10.65 -7.20 11.73
C GLU A 54 11.42 -7.16 10.41
N ASN A 55 10.73 -7.04 9.27
CA ASN A 55 11.36 -7.05 7.96
C ASN A 55 11.85 -5.65 7.58
N GLN A 56 13.16 -5.51 7.41
CA GLN A 56 13.79 -4.21 7.09
C GLN A 56 13.41 -3.69 5.70
N ASN A 57 12.91 -4.55 4.83
CA ASN A 57 12.54 -4.20 3.46
C ASN A 57 11.08 -3.77 3.32
N THR A 58 10.34 -3.76 4.41
CA THR A 58 8.92 -3.38 4.38
C THR A 58 8.63 -2.27 5.39
N THR A 59 7.81 -1.32 4.97
CA THR A 59 7.26 -0.30 5.87
C THR A 59 5.77 -0.21 5.56
N TYR A 60 4.95 -0.54 6.54
CA TYR A 60 3.50 -0.46 6.41
C TYR A 60 2.99 0.67 7.28
N TYR A 61 2.14 1.51 6.70
CA TYR A 61 1.47 2.60 7.42
C TYR A 61 -0.02 2.30 7.52
N THR A 62 -0.56 2.41 8.73
CA THR A 62 -1.99 2.36 8.95
C THR A 62 -2.57 3.76 8.74
N VAL A 63 -3.60 3.85 7.93
CA VAL A 63 -4.30 5.10 7.64
C VAL A 63 -5.60 5.12 8.43
N THR A 64 -5.76 6.13 9.28
CA THR A 64 -6.97 6.30 10.08
C THR A 64 -7.64 7.62 9.72
N LEU A 65 -8.97 7.70 9.90
CA LEU A 65 -9.70 8.95 9.78
C LEU A 65 -9.43 9.81 11.00
N ARG A 66 -9.08 11.07 10.82
CA ARG A 66 -8.80 11.97 11.94
C ARG A 66 -10.03 12.20 12.81
N GLU A 67 -11.20 12.27 12.18
CA GLU A 67 -12.45 12.57 12.87
C GLU A 67 -12.86 11.46 13.85
N THR A 68 -12.74 10.20 13.45
CA THR A 68 -13.26 9.07 14.22
C THR A 68 -12.16 8.16 14.76
N ASN A 69 -10.93 8.33 14.30
CA ASN A 69 -9.80 7.44 14.57
C ASN A 69 -10.00 6.01 14.04
N ALA A 70 -10.95 5.84 13.12
CA ALA A 70 -11.22 4.53 12.52
C ALA A 70 -10.14 4.16 11.51
N PRO A 71 -9.59 2.94 11.57
CA PRO A 71 -8.64 2.49 10.55
C PRO A 71 -9.36 2.25 9.23
N ALA A 72 -8.83 2.81 8.16
CA ALA A 72 -9.47 2.78 6.85
C ALA A 72 -8.67 2.01 5.81
N GLY A 73 -7.35 2.01 5.92
CA GLY A 73 -6.51 1.37 4.92
C GLY A 73 -5.05 1.31 5.29
N LEU A 74 -4.25 0.83 4.35
CA LEU A 74 -2.79 0.75 4.44
C LEU A 74 -2.15 1.47 3.27
N VAL A 75 -1.00 2.09 3.52
CA VAL A 75 -0.05 2.46 2.48
C VAL A 75 1.24 1.73 2.80
N THR A 76 1.87 1.12 1.81
CA THR A 76 3.05 0.29 2.01
C THR A 76 4.21 0.76 1.15
N LEU A 77 5.43 0.61 1.67
CA LEU A 77 6.67 0.80 0.92
C LEU A 77 7.46 -0.50 1.05
N ILE A 78 7.74 -1.14 -0.07
CA ILE A 78 8.38 -2.45 -0.07
C ILE A 78 9.58 -2.45 -1.01
N LYS A 79 10.75 -2.88 -0.51
CA LYS A 79 11.91 -3.15 -1.37
C LYS A 79 11.93 -4.64 -1.73
N ARG A 80 11.55 -4.93 -2.96
CA ARG A 80 11.52 -6.30 -3.48
C ARG A 80 12.87 -6.68 -4.08
N ASP A 81 13.17 -7.97 -4.07
CA ASP A 81 14.46 -8.49 -4.55
C ASP A 81 14.63 -8.32 -6.06
N TYR A 82 13.53 -8.23 -6.82
CA TYR A 82 13.57 -8.13 -8.27
C TYR A 82 13.39 -6.69 -8.80
N LEU A 83 13.35 -5.69 -7.91
CA LEU A 83 13.24 -4.28 -8.29
C LEU A 83 14.34 -3.47 -7.62
N ASP A 84 14.82 -2.45 -8.31
CA ASP A 84 15.93 -1.62 -7.83
C ASP A 84 15.51 -0.58 -6.80
N PHE A 85 14.22 -0.21 -6.77
CA PHE A 85 13.70 0.81 -5.87
C PHE A 85 12.49 0.26 -5.14
N ARG A 86 12.12 0.93 -4.04
CA ARG A 86 10.93 0.55 -3.28
C ARG A 86 9.68 0.84 -4.10
N ASP A 87 8.66 0.00 -3.96
CA ASP A 87 7.36 0.28 -4.55
C ASP A 87 6.36 0.73 -3.49
N ILE A 88 5.46 1.63 -3.88
CA ILE A 88 4.37 2.09 -3.03
C ILE A 88 3.12 1.28 -3.38
N GLY A 89 2.44 0.80 -2.34
CA GLY A 89 1.17 0.09 -2.46
C GLY A 89 0.13 0.71 -1.55
N PHE A 90 -1.12 0.37 -1.80
CA PHE A 90 -2.23 0.88 -1.01
C PHE A 90 -3.38 -0.11 -1.06
N ALA A 91 -4.12 -0.22 0.05
CA ALA A 91 -5.31 -1.06 0.14
C ALA A 91 -6.25 -0.45 1.18
N PHE A 92 -7.52 -0.30 0.83
CA PHE A 92 -8.50 0.32 1.71
C PHE A 92 -9.70 -0.60 1.89
N LEU A 93 -10.31 -0.53 3.06
CA LEU A 93 -11.55 -1.26 3.32
C LEU A 93 -12.65 -0.76 2.37
N PRO A 94 -13.55 -1.66 1.91
CA PRO A 94 -14.61 -1.27 0.99
C PRO A 94 -15.48 -0.11 1.48
N ALA A 95 -15.70 -0.01 2.80
CA ALA A 95 -16.50 1.07 3.39
C ALA A 95 -15.90 2.46 3.13
N TYR A 96 -14.60 2.54 2.86
CA TYR A 96 -13.90 3.81 2.63
C TYR A 96 -13.47 4.02 1.19
N ALA A 97 -13.90 3.13 0.29
CA ALA A 97 -13.59 3.26 -1.14
C ALA A 97 -14.38 4.39 -1.78
N GLY A 98 -13.84 4.97 -2.85
CA GLY A 98 -14.55 5.98 -3.64
C GLY A 98 -14.66 7.35 -3.01
N LYS A 99 -13.91 7.62 -1.95
CA LYS A 99 -13.97 8.88 -1.19
C LYS A 99 -12.69 9.72 -1.32
N GLY A 100 -11.72 9.26 -2.09
CA GLY A 100 -10.46 9.96 -2.29
C GLY A 100 -9.43 9.72 -1.19
N TYR A 101 -9.69 8.87 -0.23
CA TYR A 101 -8.76 8.60 0.88
C TYR A 101 -7.47 7.92 0.40
N ALA A 102 -7.57 6.98 -0.52
CA ALA A 102 -6.39 6.28 -1.02
C ALA A 102 -5.42 7.25 -1.70
N TYR A 103 -5.94 8.16 -2.51
CA TYR A 103 -5.13 9.20 -3.15
C TYR A 103 -4.50 10.13 -2.09
N GLU A 104 -5.30 10.61 -1.17
CA GLU A 104 -4.83 11.53 -0.11
C GLU A 104 -3.70 10.90 0.70
N ALA A 105 -3.86 9.64 1.11
CA ALA A 105 -2.86 8.94 1.90
C ALA A 105 -1.60 8.63 1.10
N ALA A 106 -1.76 8.06 -0.09
CA ALA A 106 -0.62 7.69 -0.94
C ALA A 106 0.17 8.92 -1.36
N LYS A 107 -0.51 10.02 -1.69
CA LYS A 107 0.14 11.27 -2.05
C LYS A 107 0.98 11.82 -0.91
N ALA A 108 0.46 11.77 0.31
CA ALA A 108 1.18 12.25 1.49
C ALA A 108 2.46 11.43 1.75
N VAL A 109 2.37 10.10 1.62
CA VAL A 109 3.54 9.23 1.78
C VAL A 109 4.54 9.48 0.65
N LEU A 110 4.05 9.60 -0.59
CA LEU A 110 4.89 9.86 -1.76
C LEU A 110 5.65 11.18 -1.60
N ASP A 111 4.97 12.24 -1.18
CA ASP A 111 5.58 13.55 -0.98
C ASP A 111 6.65 13.51 0.12
N LYS A 112 6.40 12.74 1.17
CA LYS A 112 7.37 12.59 2.26
C LYS A 112 8.64 11.90 1.76
N GLN A 113 8.52 10.88 0.93
CA GLN A 113 9.67 10.19 0.37
C GLN A 113 10.41 11.06 -0.65
N ALA A 114 9.69 11.92 -1.36
CA ALA A 114 10.29 12.85 -2.33
C ALA A 114 11.25 13.84 -1.67
N GLU A 115 11.08 14.14 -0.39
CA GLU A 115 12.01 14.98 0.37
C GLU A 115 13.42 14.39 0.40
N ASN A 116 13.53 13.07 0.24
CA ASN A 116 14.83 12.36 0.21
C ASN A 116 15.30 12.10 -1.23
N ALA A 117 14.65 12.69 -2.22
CA ALA A 117 14.94 12.48 -3.65
C ALA A 117 14.89 11.01 -4.05
N GLU A 118 14.05 10.23 -3.39
CA GLU A 118 13.91 8.81 -3.63
C GLU A 118 13.00 8.54 -4.82
N THR A 119 13.46 7.70 -5.75
CA THR A 119 12.61 7.18 -6.82
C THR A 119 11.72 6.08 -6.23
N LEU A 120 10.42 6.16 -6.49
CA LEU A 120 9.47 5.14 -6.06
C LEU A 120 8.80 4.50 -7.28
N LEU A 121 8.51 3.23 -7.13
CA LEU A 121 7.83 2.43 -8.13
C LEU A 121 6.41 2.12 -7.68
N ALA A 122 5.60 1.61 -8.61
CA ALA A 122 4.33 0.97 -8.28
C ALA A 122 4.14 -0.18 -9.25
N VAL A 123 3.64 -1.31 -8.77
CA VAL A 123 3.33 -2.46 -9.60
C VAL A 123 1.87 -2.84 -9.42
N THR A 124 1.21 -3.23 -10.50
CA THR A 124 -0.19 -3.60 -10.46
C THR A 124 -0.53 -4.62 -11.52
N LEU A 125 -1.56 -5.42 -11.26
CA LEU A 125 -2.12 -6.29 -12.29
C LEU A 125 -2.81 -5.44 -13.35
N PRO A 126 -2.74 -5.83 -14.63
CA PRO A 126 -3.28 -5.01 -15.73
C PRO A 126 -4.81 -4.84 -15.69
N ASP A 127 -5.54 -5.72 -15.02
CA ASP A 127 -6.99 -5.61 -14.88
C ASP A 127 -7.43 -4.83 -13.64
N ASN A 128 -6.50 -4.39 -12.80
CA ASN A 128 -6.82 -3.58 -11.63
C ASN A 128 -6.95 -2.10 -12.03
N THR A 129 -8.04 -1.79 -12.69
CA THR A 129 -8.29 -0.46 -13.25
C THR A 129 -8.25 0.65 -12.20
N ALA A 130 -8.81 0.39 -11.02
CA ALA A 130 -8.82 1.39 -9.94
C ALA A 130 -7.40 1.73 -9.48
N SER A 131 -6.54 0.72 -9.35
CA SER A 131 -5.13 0.92 -8.97
C SER A 131 -4.39 1.70 -10.04
N ILE A 132 -4.58 1.35 -11.32
CA ILE A 132 -3.92 2.05 -12.44
C ILE A 132 -4.30 3.53 -12.43
N LYS A 133 -5.58 3.85 -12.30
CA LYS A 133 -6.05 5.24 -12.26
C LYS A 133 -5.43 6.02 -11.11
N LEU A 134 -5.33 5.39 -9.94
CA LEU A 134 -4.74 6.03 -8.77
C LEU A 134 -3.24 6.27 -8.96
N ILE A 135 -2.52 5.26 -9.46
CA ILE A 135 -1.08 5.36 -9.74
C ILE A 135 -0.82 6.51 -10.72
N GLU A 136 -1.59 6.60 -11.78
CA GLU A 136 -1.44 7.67 -12.78
C GLU A 136 -1.79 9.04 -12.19
N LYS A 137 -2.82 9.10 -11.37
CA LYS A 137 -3.21 10.35 -10.69
C LYS A 137 -2.11 10.83 -9.74
N LEU A 138 -1.38 9.91 -9.12
CA LEU A 138 -0.25 10.23 -8.26
C LEU A 138 0.96 10.76 -9.04
N GLY A 139 0.93 10.66 -10.37
CA GLY A 139 1.99 11.19 -11.23
C GLY A 139 3.03 10.16 -11.65
N LEU A 140 2.86 8.89 -11.27
CA LEU A 140 3.77 7.85 -11.74
C LEU A 140 3.43 7.53 -13.20
N LYS A 141 4.47 7.17 -13.96
CA LYS A 141 4.34 6.88 -15.38
C LYS A 141 4.72 5.43 -15.66
N PHE A 142 4.01 4.83 -16.62
CA PHE A 142 4.26 3.46 -17.04
C PHE A 142 5.68 3.32 -17.61
N GLU A 143 6.37 2.26 -17.19
CA GLU A 143 7.72 1.95 -17.64
C GLU A 143 7.75 0.70 -18.51
N ARG A 144 7.25 -0.42 -18.00
CA ARG A 144 7.28 -1.68 -18.72
C ARG A 144 6.41 -2.74 -18.05
N VAL A 145 6.23 -3.86 -18.75
CA VAL A 145 5.59 -5.06 -18.22
C VAL A 145 6.67 -5.96 -17.61
N ILE A 146 6.38 -6.52 -16.46
CA ILE A 146 7.25 -7.48 -15.77
C ILE A 146 6.51 -8.82 -15.69
N GLU A 147 7.18 -9.91 -16.03
CA GLU A 147 6.63 -11.24 -15.84
C GLU A 147 7.13 -11.82 -14.52
N ARG A 148 6.21 -12.19 -13.61
CA ARG A 148 6.52 -12.81 -12.32
C ARG A 148 5.50 -13.87 -11.99
N ASP A 149 5.98 -15.07 -11.63
CA ASP A 149 5.12 -16.16 -11.17
C ASP A 149 3.92 -16.43 -12.10
N LYS A 150 4.19 -16.38 -13.42
CA LYS A 150 3.20 -16.58 -14.48
C LYS A 150 2.17 -15.46 -14.60
N GLU A 151 2.42 -14.32 -13.94
CA GLU A 151 1.57 -13.14 -14.05
C GLU A 151 2.32 -12.00 -14.73
N SER A 152 1.59 -11.19 -15.50
CA SER A 152 2.11 -9.94 -16.04
C SER A 152 1.80 -8.82 -15.08
N LEU A 153 2.82 -8.08 -14.67
CA LEU A 153 2.67 -6.92 -13.81
C LEU A 153 3.08 -5.67 -14.58
N TRP A 154 2.34 -4.61 -14.42
CA TRP A 154 2.67 -3.30 -15.00
C TRP A 154 3.46 -2.50 -13.99
N LEU A 155 4.63 -2.01 -14.40
CA LEU A 155 5.55 -1.24 -13.58
C LEU A 155 5.43 0.24 -13.91
N TYR A 156 5.28 1.06 -12.88
CA TYR A 156 5.23 2.52 -12.96
C TYR A 156 6.35 3.11 -12.12
N SER A 157 6.76 4.32 -12.43
CA SER A 157 7.85 5.00 -11.72
C SER A 157 7.59 6.50 -11.59
N THR A 158 8.10 7.09 -10.49
CA THR A 158 8.09 8.55 -10.28
C THR A 158 9.09 9.27 -11.15
N SER A 159 10.15 8.58 -11.59
CA SER A 159 11.21 9.14 -12.43
C SER A 159 11.56 8.15 -13.53
N PRO A 160 11.96 8.61 -14.72
CA PRO A 160 12.34 7.70 -15.81
C PRO A 160 13.42 6.71 -15.36
N LEU A 161 13.23 5.44 -15.71
CA LEU A 161 14.20 4.38 -15.47
C LEU A 161 15.03 4.20 -16.72
N THR A 162 16.35 4.36 -16.61
CA THR A 162 17.27 4.24 -17.74
C THR A 162 18.11 2.99 -17.67
#